data_a2b6b8a72a59c8b30b8640b503b04406
#
_entry.id   a2b6b8a72a59c8b30b8640b503b04406
#
_cell.length_a   1.000
_cell.length_b   1.000
_cell.length_c   1.000
_cell.angle_alpha   90.00
_cell.angle_beta   90.00
_cell.angle_gamma   90.00
#
_symmetry.space_group_name_H-M   'P 1'
#
loop_
_entity.id
_entity.type
_entity.pdbx_description
1 polymer ?
#
loop_
_entity_poly.entity_id
_entity_poly.type
_entity_poly.pdbx_seq_one_letter_code
_entity_poly.pdbx_strand_id
1 'polypeptide(L)'
;MLPATAPVPDVAIDPLSAVTHPDPYPYYRQLATHRPFFRDQRLGLWVAAGAHEVAEVLSHPDCRVRPPAQPVPPALAGTPAGDLFGRLIRMNDGAAHAPLKGLLMPLLAAIEPSAATHRAAALAALMDAGTAMSAERVNGFLFTLPVVTLADLLGLPVAVDRVMAAAVAGHVAAFAAAQSPLADANAVQAGADAAQWLGLWLADAVPAAGPLPSLHQAAHAAGIDAHAVSANTIGLLVQACEATAALAGNTLLHLGRGPVPTGAAPEELAAQVAVSDPPVQNTRRFLAADARLCGHDVKAGDAVLVLLAAASCTGVADGKRPWTFGHGRHACPGDRLAQALAGATVRALLARGADPAALARAFRYRPSLNARFPHFC
;
A
#
# COMPACT_ATOMS: atom_id res chain seq x y z
N MET A 1 14.55 10.93 35.99
CA MET A 1 15.16 11.86 35.03
C MET A 1 15.27 11.09 33.70
N LEU A 2 14.39 11.32 32.75
CA LEU A 2 14.46 10.72 31.42
C LEU A 2 15.58 11.40 30.63
N PRO A 3 16.41 10.68 29.87
CA PRO A 3 17.42 11.31 29.03
C PRO A 3 16.73 12.18 27.98
N ALA A 4 17.19 13.41 27.84
CA ALA A 4 16.75 14.35 26.81
C ALA A 4 17.01 13.70 25.42
N THR A 5 15.96 13.54 24.65
CA THR A 5 16.08 13.20 23.23
C THR A 5 16.90 14.31 22.55
N ALA A 6 17.97 13.91 21.86
CA ALA A 6 18.76 14.83 21.07
C ALA A 6 17.86 15.61 20.11
N PRO A 7 18.09 16.93 19.93
CA PRO A 7 17.28 17.73 19.02
C PRO A 7 17.45 17.17 17.60
N VAL A 8 16.32 16.80 16.98
CA VAL A 8 16.24 16.47 15.56
C VAL A 8 16.71 17.72 14.80
N PRO A 9 17.67 17.63 13.87
CA PRO A 9 18.08 18.78 13.07
C PRO A 9 16.85 19.37 12.38
N ASP A 10 16.72 20.69 12.42
CA ASP A 10 15.67 21.47 11.80
C ASP A 10 15.82 21.43 10.26
N VAL A 11 15.56 20.26 9.69
CA VAL A 11 15.47 20.09 8.25
C VAL A 11 14.14 20.64 7.82
N ALA A 12 14.16 21.70 7.01
CA ALA A 12 12.94 22.29 6.48
C ALA A 12 12.07 21.21 5.83
N ILE A 13 10.93 20.90 6.44
CA ILE A 13 9.99 19.87 5.97
C ILE A 13 9.38 20.33 4.65
N ASP A 14 9.40 19.44 3.65
CA ASP A 14 8.67 19.60 2.41
C ASP A 14 7.65 18.47 2.23
N PRO A 15 6.74 18.56 1.22
CA PRO A 15 5.72 17.54 1.01
C PRO A 15 6.22 16.10 0.79
N LEU A 16 7.45 15.91 0.34
CA LEU A 16 8.05 14.58 0.14
C LEU A 16 8.83 14.11 1.37
N SER A 17 9.63 14.97 1.97
CA SER A 17 10.40 14.64 3.18
C SER A 17 9.52 14.43 4.41
N ALA A 18 8.33 15.02 4.44
CA ALA A 18 7.34 14.83 5.49
C ALA A 18 6.95 13.37 5.68
N VAL A 19 6.97 12.55 4.62
CA VAL A 19 6.57 11.13 4.67
C VAL A 19 7.34 10.33 5.74
N THR A 20 8.63 10.59 5.89
CA THR A 20 9.51 9.87 6.83
C THR A 20 9.86 10.71 8.07
N HIS A 21 9.31 11.92 8.19
CA HIS A 21 9.52 12.77 9.37
C HIS A 21 8.89 12.13 10.63
N PRO A 22 9.51 12.21 11.81
CA PRO A 22 8.96 11.65 13.05
C PRO A 22 7.54 12.09 13.36
N ASP A 23 7.23 13.39 13.21
CA ASP A 23 5.89 13.96 13.35
C ASP A 23 5.60 14.94 12.20
N PRO A 24 4.96 14.47 11.08
CA PRO A 24 4.63 15.33 9.94
C PRO A 24 3.30 16.09 10.12
N TYR A 25 2.49 15.74 11.12
CA TYR A 25 1.10 16.17 11.21
C TYR A 25 0.90 17.66 11.49
N PRO A 26 1.74 18.38 12.26
CA PRO A 26 1.68 19.84 12.35
C PRO A 26 1.83 20.50 10.97
N TYR A 27 2.80 20.04 10.17
CA TYR A 27 3.02 20.53 8.82
C TYR A 27 1.83 20.20 7.89
N TYR A 28 1.31 18.98 7.92
CA TYR A 28 0.15 18.60 7.11
C TYR A 28 -1.10 19.41 7.46
N ARG A 29 -1.38 19.64 8.74
CA ARG A 29 -2.49 20.52 9.17
C ARG A 29 -2.33 21.95 8.64
N GLN A 30 -1.13 22.50 8.72
CA GLN A 30 -0.83 23.83 8.19
C GLN A 30 -1.12 23.91 6.69
N LEU A 31 -0.65 22.92 5.90
CA LEU A 31 -0.92 22.89 4.46
C LEU A 31 -2.41 22.74 4.16
N ALA A 32 -3.10 21.80 4.80
CA ALA A 32 -4.52 21.55 4.55
C ALA A 32 -5.41 22.76 4.88
N THR A 33 -5.01 23.58 5.88
CA THR A 33 -5.78 24.73 6.32
C THR A 33 -5.45 26.01 5.54
N HIS A 34 -4.17 26.28 5.28
CA HIS A 34 -3.74 27.57 4.77
C HIS A 34 -3.25 27.55 3.31
N ARG A 35 -2.90 26.37 2.79
CA ARG A 35 -2.41 26.20 1.43
C ARG A 35 -2.98 24.90 0.82
N PRO A 36 -4.31 24.77 0.71
CA PRO A 36 -4.96 23.51 0.34
C PRO A 36 -4.64 23.07 -1.09
N PHE A 37 -4.35 24.01 -2.01
CA PHE A 37 -3.86 23.74 -3.36
C PHE A 37 -2.85 24.81 -3.78
N PHE A 38 -1.65 24.40 -4.20
CA PHE A 38 -0.59 25.34 -4.62
C PHE A 38 0.43 24.69 -5.55
N ARG A 39 1.16 25.55 -6.28
CA ARG A 39 2.35 25.11 -7.02
C ARG A 39 3.58 25.22 -6.13
N ASP A 40 4.27 24.11 -5.93
CA ASP A 40 5.56 24.09 -5.26
C ASP A 40 6.66 24.35 -6.31
N GLN A 41 7.30 25.51 -6.23
CA GLN A 41 8.31 25.94 -7.20
C GLN A 41 9.58 25.10 -7.13
N ARG A 42 9.95 24.60 -5.93
CA ARG A 42 11.14 23.79 -5.73
C ARG A 42 10.96 22.38 -6.27
N LEU A 43 9.81 21.78 -6.06
CA LEU A 43 9.46 20.45 -6.55
C LEU A 43 9.00 20.48 -8.03
N GLY A 44 8.64 21.66 -8.55
CA GLY A 44 8.17 21.82 -9.91
C GLY A 44 6.80 21.20 -10.19
N LEU A 45 5.98 20.96 -9.13
CA LEU A 45 4.68 20.28 -9.26
C LEU A 45 3.61 20.98 -8.42
N TRP A 46 2.34 20.66 -8.71
CA TRP A 46 1.21 21.09 -7.89
C TRP A 46 1.07 20.19 -6.67
N VAL A 47 0.53 20.75 -5.59
CA VAL A 47 0.28 20.03 -4.34
C VAL A 47 -1.18 20.23 -3.94
N ALA A 48 -1.92 19.15 -3.75
CA ALA A 48 -3.26 19.13 -3.18
C ALA A 48 -3.19 18.58 -1.75
N ALA A 49 -3.55 19.38 -0.75
CA ALA A 49 -3.43 19.05 0.67
C ALA A 49 -4.77 19.13 1.42
N GLY A 50 -5.72 19.97 0.97
CA GLY A 50 -7.05 20.04 1.55
C GLY A 50 -7.94 18.88 1.14
N ALA A 51 -8.90 18.48 2.00
CA ALA A 51 -9.79 17.35 1.70
C ALA A 51 -10.62 17.56 0.42
N HIS A 52 -11.12 18.78 0.20
CA HIS A 52 -11.87 19.14 -1.02
C HIS A 52 -10.99 19.03 -2.26
N GLU A 53 -9.80 19.61 -2.23
CA GLU A 53 -8.84 19.64 -3.34
C GLU A 53 -8.32 18.23 -3.67
N VAL A 54 -8.08 17.42 -2.66
CA VAL A 54 -7.72 16.00 -2.81
C VAL A 54 -8.84 15.22 -3.49
N ALA A 55 -10.11 15.43 -3.07
CA ALA A 55 -11.27 14.78 -3.71
C ALA A 55 -11.41 15.21 -5.17
N GLU A 56 -11.30 16.52 -5.46
CA GLU A 56 -11.39 17.05 -6.82
C GLU A 56 -10.33 16.42 -7.73
N VAL A 57 -9.05 16.46 -7.34
CA VAL A 57 -7.94 15.89 -8.13
C VAL A 57 -8.12 14.38 -8.35
N LEU A 58 -8.52 13.64 -7.32
CA LEU A 58 -8.67 12.18 -7.42
C LEU A 58 -9.87 11.76 -8.28
N SER A 59 -10.88 12.62 -8.40
CA SER A 59 -12.10 12.38 -9.20
C SER A 59 -12.01 12.93 -10.62
N HIS A 60 -11.13 13.90 -10.89
CA HIS A 60 -11.05 14.59 -12.18
C HIS A 60 -10.67 13.62 -13.31
N PRO A 61 -11.40 13.61 -14.44
CA PRO A 61 -11.19 12.64 -15.51
C PRO A 61 -9.81 12.74 -16.17
N ASP A 62 -9.23 13.94 -16.26
CA ASP A 62 -7.91 14.16 -16.87
C ASP A 62 -6.75 14.02 -15.89
N CYS A 63 -7.00 13.82 -14.61
CA CYS A 63 -5.98 13.47 -13.63
C CYS A 63 -5.68 11.96 -13.67
N ARG A 64 -4.69 11.57 -14.47
CA ARG A 64 -4.30 10.19 -14.72
C ARG A 64 -3.33 9.67 -13.67
N VAL A 65 -3.33 8.36 -13.47
CA VAL A 65 -2.40 7.69 -12.51
C VAL A 65 -0.97 7.62 -13.03
N ARG A 66 -0.78 7.73 -14.36
CA ARG A 66 0.53 7.75 -15.03
C ARG A 66 0.60 8.88 -16.03
N PRO A 67 1.82 9.40 -16.33
CA PRO A 67 2.01 10.28 -17.47
C PRO A 67 1.53 9.59 -18.75
N PRO A 68 0.68 10.21 -19.57
CA PRO A 68 0.21 9.59 -20.82
C PRO A 68 1.35 9.15 -21.75
N ALA A 69 2.43 9.93 -21.80
CA ALA A 69 3.62 9.62 -22.62
C ALA A 69 4.54 8.55 -21.98
N GLN A 70 4.29 8.14 -20.74
CA GLN A 70 5.19 7.24 -19.99
C GLN A 70 4.40 6.31 -19.08
N PRO A 71 3.61 5.36 -19.66
CA PRO A 71 2.75 4.46 -18.89
C PRO A 71 3.55 3.49 -18.00
N VAL A 72 4.77 3.12 -18.42
CA VAL A 72 5.70 2.28 -17.66
C VAL A 72 6.92 3.11 -17.25
N PRO A 73 7.44 2.99 -16.01
CA PRO A 73 8.70 3.64 -15.64
C PRO A 73 9.84 3.23 -16.57
N PRO A 74 10.73 4.15 -17.01
CA PRO A 74 11.82 3.83 -17.94
C PRO A 74 12.72 2.70 -17.44
N ALA A 75 13.00 2.65 -16.14
CA ALA A 75 13.84 1.60 -15.56
C ALA A 75 13.23 0.19 -15.67
N LEU A 76 11.92 0.07 -15.81
CA LEU A 76 11.21 -1.20 -15.97
C LEU A 76 10.90 -1.51 -17.44
N ALA A 77 11.00 -0.56 -18.34
CA ALA A 77 10.63 -0.74 -19.75
C ALA A 77 11.43 -1.87 -20.41
N GLY A 78 10.74 -2.76 -21.14
CA GLY A 78 11.36 -3.91 -21.81
C GLY A 78 11.75 -5.06 -20.87
N THR A 79 11.34 -5.03 -19.59
CA THR A 79 11.57 -6.12 -18.62
C THR A 79 10.26 -6.83 -18.28
N PRO A 80 10.30 -8.09 -17.76
CA PRO A 80 9.11 -8.77 -17.24
C PRO A 80 8.37 -7.96 -16.18
N ALA A 81 9.08 -7.21 -15.35
CA ALA A 81 8.49 -6.29 -14.37
C ALA A 81 7.72 -5.14 -15.04
N GLY A 82 8.25 -4.60 -16.14
CA GLY A 82 7.58 -3.56 -16.93
C GLY A 82 6.32 -4.06 -17.60
N ASP A 83 6.35 -5.27 -18.15
CA ASP A 83 5.19 -5.92 -18.78
C ASP A 83 4.07 -6.16 -17.78
N LEU A 84 4.41 -6.66 -16.58
CA LEU A 84 3.47 -6.86 -15.50
C LEU A 84 2.92 -5.52 -15.02
N PHE A 85 3.80 -4.53 -14.76
CA PHE A 85 3.43 -3.19 -14.30
C PHE A 85 2.45 -2.51 -15.26
N GLY A 86 2.69 -2.59 -16.56
CA GLY A 86 1.85 -1.98 -17.60
C GLY A 86 0.42 -2.52 -17.64
N ARG A 87 0.17 -3.73 -17.11
CA ARG A 87 -1.14 -4.36 -17.02
C ARG A 87 -1.86 -4.14 -15.69
N LEU A 88 -1.19 -3.56 -14.68
CA LEU A 88 -1.83 -3.31 -13.38
C LEU A 88 -2.94 -2.26 -13.51
N ILE A 89 -4.17 -2.61 -13.13
CA ILE A 89 -5.30 -1.67 -13.21
C ILE A 89 -5.06 -0.40 -12.38
N ARG A 90 -4.34 -0.51 -11.25
CA ARG A 90 -3.99 0.65 -10.43
C ARG A 90 -3.08 1.67 -11.14
N MET A 91 -2.42 1.25 -12.23
CA MET A 91 -1.53 2.08 -13.05
C MET A 91 -2.15 2.45 -14.40
N ASN A 92 -3.42 2.11 -14.62
CA ASN A 92 -4.15 2.36 -15.84
C ASN A 92 -5.43 3.13 -15.58
N ASP A 93 -5.94 3.81 -16.60
CA ASP A 93 -7.21 4.55 -16.58
C ASP A 93 -8.14 4.05 -17.70
N GLY A 94 -9.42 4.43 -17.64
CA GLY A 94 -10.39 4.16 -18.71
C GLY A 94 -10.65 2.67 -18.95
N ALA A 95 -10.63 2.26 -20.23
CA ALA A 95 -10.95 0.89 -20.66
C ALA A 95 -9.97 -0.17 -20.12
N ALA A 96 -8.73 0.19 -19.86
CA ALA A 96 -7.76 -0.73 -19.26
C ALA A 96 -7.92 -0.90 -17.73
N HIS A 97 -8.75 -0.07 -17.08
CA HIS A 97 -8.97 -0.08 -15.64
C HIS A 97 -10.36 -0.60 -15.24
N ALA A 98 -11.42 0.05 -15.75
CA ALA A 98 -12.77 -0.08 -15.21
C ALA A 98 -13.35 -1.51 -15.30
N PRO A 99 -13.25 -2.24 -16.44
CA PRO A 99 -13.87 -3.56 -16.57
C PRO A 99 -13.28 -4.56 -15.56
N LEU A 100 -11.96 -4.68 -15.50
CA LEU A 100 -11.32 -5.64 -14.60
C LEU A 100 -11.48 -5.24 -13.13
N LYS A 101 -11.45 -3.94 -12.81
CA LYS A 101 -11.78 -3.47 -11.45
C LYS A 101 -13.18 -3.90 -11.04
N GLY A 102 -14.15 -3.82 -11.95
CA GLY A 102 -15.52 -4.27 -11.70
C GLY A 102 -15.63 -5.74 -11.31
N LEU A 103 -14.73 -6.59 -11.82
CA LEU A 103 -14.64 -8.02 -11.45
C LEU A 103 -13.86 -8.26 -10.15
N LEU A 104 -12.82 -7.48 -9.89
CA LEU A 104 -12.01 -7.62 -8.67
C LEU A 104 -12.73 -7.12 -7.41
N MET A 105 -13.59 -6.13 -7.54
CA MET A 105 -14.32 -5.60 -6.38
C MET A 105 -15.20 -6.65 -5.68
N PRO A 106 -16.09 -7.41 -6.37
CA PRO A 106 -16.89 -8.44 -5.72
C PRO A 106 -16.02 -9.61 -5.22
N LEU A 107 -14.93 -9.96 -5.92
CA LEU A 107 -13.98 -10.97 -5.45
C LEU A 107 -13.43 -10.62 -4.06
N LEU A 108 -12.93 -9.39 -3.89
CA LEU A 108 -12.36 -8.95 -2.62
C LEU A 108 -13.43 -8.71 -1.55
N ALA A 109 -14.62 -8.25 -1.94
CA ALA A 109 -15.74 -8.05 -1.02
C ALA A 109 -16.31 -9.36 -0.46
N ALA A 110 -16.14 -10.47 -1.18
CA ALA A 110 -16.55 -11.80 -0.72
C ALA A 110 -15.62 -12.41 0.34
N ILE A 111 -14.43 -11.82 0.53
CA ILE A 111 -13.50 -12.28 1.59
C ILE A 111 -13.91 -11.62 2.91
N GLU A 112 -14.43 -12.44 3.82
CA GLU A 112 -14.83 -11.97 5.15
C GLU A 112 -13.59 -11.60 6.00
N PRO A 113 -13.61 -10.47 6.72
CA PRO A 113 -12.51 -10.05 7.61
C PRO A 113 -12.12 -11.10 8.66
N SER A 114 -13.10 -11.84 9.19
CA SER A 114 -12.88 -12.93 10.14
C SER A 114 -12.07 -14.08 9.52
N ALA A 115 -12.28 -14.40 8.25
CA ALA A 115 -11.49 -15.41 7.54
C ALA A 115 -10.03 -14.98 7.44
N ALA A 116 -9.75 -13.69 7.18
CA ALA A 116 -8.38 -13.17 7.17
C ALA A 116 -7.69 -13.35 8.53
N THR A 117 -8.40 -13.09 9.64
CA THR A 117 -7.86 -13.28 11.00
C THR A 117 -7.54 -14.76 11.30
N HIS A 118 -8.45 -15.67 10.96
CA HIS A 118 -8.25 -17.10 11.19
C HIS A 118 -7.10 -17.67 10.35
N ARG A 119 -7.05 -17.30 9.06
CA ARG A 119 -5.98 -17.79 8.16
C ARG A 119 -4.63 -17.21 8.52
N ALA A 120 -4.54 -15.92 8.86
CA ALA A 120 -3.29 -15.32 9.33
C ALA A 120 -2.75 -16.02 10.59
N ALA A 121 -3.60 -16.38 11.54
CA ALA A 121 -3.18 -17.11 12.74
C ALA A 121 -2.59 -18.50 12.41
N ALA A 122 -3.24 -19.24 11.51
CA ALA A 122 -2.78 -20.56 11.06
C ALA A 122 -1.45 -20.47 10.28
N LEU A 123 -1.34 -19.51 9.33
CA LEU A 123 -0.13 -19.29 8.55
C LEU A 123 1.03 -18.76 9.40
N ALA A 124 0.75 -17.90 10.37
CA ALA A 124 1.75 -17.46 11.32
C ALA A 124 2.30 -18.61 12.16
N ALA A 125 1.47 -19.62 12.51
CA ALA A 125 1.94 -20.83 13.17
C ALA A 125 2.83 -21.69 12.26
N LEU A 126 2.50 -21.79 10.98
CA LEU A 126 3.34 -22.46 9.97
C LEU A 126 4.71 -21.79 9.81
N MET A 127 4.74 -20.45 9.83
CA MET A 127 5.96 -19.65 9.68
C MET A 127 6.81 -19.59 10.96
N ASP A 128 6.23 -19.93 12.10
CA ASP A 128 6.90 -19.83 13.39
C ASP A 128 7.95 -20.94 13.56
N ALA A 129 9.18 -20.53 13.86
CA ALA A 129 10.29 -21.43 14.16
C ALA A 129 10.50 -21.65 15.67
N GLY A 130 9.55 -21.21 16.51
CA GLY A 130 9.60 -21.40 17.97
C GLY A 130 10.68 -20.55 18.70
N THR A 131 11.24 -19.53 18.06
CA THR A 131 12.26 -18.65 18.62
C THR A 131 11.65 -17.32 19.09
N ALA A 132 12.35 -16.60 19.97
CA ALA A 132 11.92 -15.28 20.46
C ALA A 132 11.61 -14.30 19.32
N MET A 133 10.63 -13.41 19.52
CA MET A 133 10.20 -12.41 18.55
C MET A 133 11.15 -11.20 18.55
N SER A 134 12.25 -11.31 17.80
CA SER A 134 13.19 -10.20 17.60
C SER A 134 12.61 -9.14 16.64
N ALA A 135 13.22 -7.94 16.62
CA ALA A 135 12.85 -6.87 15.67
C ALA A 135 12.96 -7.33 14.20
N GLU A 136 14.00 -8.09 13.86
CA GLU A 136 14.18 -8.66 12.51
C GLU A 136 13.03 -9.59 12.13
N ARG A 137 12.62 -10.48 13.04
CA ARG A 137 11.48 -11.37 12.83
C ARG A 137 10.17 -10.60 12.69
N VAL A 138 9.95 -9.57 13.52
CA VAL A 138 8.79 -8.69 13.39
C VAL A 138 8.76 -8.07 11.99
N ASN A 139 9.89 -7.50 11.53
CA ASN A 139 9.99 -6.96 10.17
C ASN A 139 9.69 -8.01 9.10
N GLY A 140 10.20 -9.23 9.25
CA GLY A 140 9.90 -10.33 8.32
C GLY A 140 8.41 -10.68 8.27
N PHE A 141 7.76 -10.83 9.44
CA PHE A 141 6.33 -11.12 9.52
C PHE A 141 5.45 -10.02 8.91
N LEU A 142 5.80 -8.74 9.11
CA LEU A 142 5.06 -7.61 8.56
C LEU A 142 4.93 -7.68 7.03
N PHE A 143 5.99 -8.07 6.34
CA PHE A 143 6.00 -8.15 4.88
C PHE A 143 5.51 -9.50 4.33
N THR A 144 5.62 -10.57 5.10
CA THR A 144 5.28 -11.93 4.63
C THR A 144 3.85 -12.31 4.93
N LEU A 145 3.39 -12.11 6.18
CA LEU A 145 2.10 -12.66 6.63
C LEU A 145 0.89 -12.10 5.89
N PRO A 146 0.77 -10.79 5.58
CA PRO A 146 -0.36 -10.28 4.80
C PRO A 146 -0.41 -10.86 3.38
N VAL A 147 0.76 -11.01 2.73
CA VAL A 147 0.88 -11.54 1.37
C VAL A 147 0.44 -12.99 1.30
N VAL A 148 0.99 -13.84 2.18
CA VAL A 148 0.65 -15.26 2.17
C VAL A 148 -0.80 -15.50 2.62
N THR A 149 -1.32 -14.67 3.53
CA THR A 149 -2.72 -14.77 3.95
C THR A 149 -3.66 -14.43 2.79
N LEU A 150 -3.38 -13.36 2.05
CA LEU A 150 -4.20 -13.03 0.87
C LEU A 150 -4.08 -14.10 -0.22
N ALA A 151 -2.88 -14.59 -0.50
CA ALA A 151 -2.66 -15.64 -1.48
C ALA A 151 -3.47 -16.91 -1.15
N ASP A 152 -3.44 -17.34 0.10
CA ASP A 152 -4.21 -18.49 0.58
C ASP A 152 -5.74 -18.24 0.50
N LEU A 153 -6.22 -17.05 0.86
CA LEU A 153 -7.63 -16.69 0.74
C LEU A 153 -8.12 -16.62 -0.73
N LEU A 154 -7.22 -16.38 -1.66
CA LEU A 154 -7.47 -16.48 -3.11
C LEU A 154 -7.41 -17.93 -3.63
N GLY A 155 -7.06 -18.89 -2.77
CA GLY A 155 -6.92 -20.31 -3.11
C GLY A 155 -5.57 -20.70 -3.69
N LEU A 156 -4.56 -19.83 -3.61
CA LEU A 156 -3.21 -20.14 -4.10
C LEU A 156 -2.45 -21.05 -3.12
N PRO A 157 -1.63 -21.99 -3.59
CA PRO A 157 -0.99 -23.02 -2.76
C PRO A 157 0.27 -22.49 -2.04
N VAL A 158 0.08 -21.52 -1.13
CA VAL A 158 1.16 -20.93 -0.30
C VAL A 158 1.28 -21.59 1.07
N ALA A 159 0.25 -22.28 1.53
CA ALA A 159 0.21 -22.97 2.83
C ALA A 159 0.79 -24.39 2.77
N VAL A 160 1.42 -24.78 1.67
CA VAL A 160 2.01 -26.11 1.49
C VAL A 160 3.18 -26.31 2.47
N ASP A 161 4.07 -25.33 2.52
CA ASP A 161 5.17 -25.29 3.47
C ASP A 161 5.73 -23.87 3.66
N ARG A 162 6.64 -23.75 4.65
CA ARG A 162 7.28 -22.47 4.99
C ARG A 162 8.17 -21.93 3.85
N VAL A 163 8.77 -22.79 3.04
CA VAL A 163 9.67 -22.39 1.96
C VAL A 163 8.89 -21.71 0.85
N MET A 164 7.76 -22.30 0.44
CA MET A 164 6.88 -21.72 -0.57
C MET A 164 6.31 -20.38 -0.11
N ALA A 165 5.83 -20.29 1.13
CA ALA A 165 5.32 -19.04 1.71
C ALA A 165 6.39 -17.93 1.67
N ALA A 166 7.63 -18.24 2.07
CA ALA A 166 8.74 -17.30 2.04
C ALA A 166 9.14 -16.90 0.61
N ALA A 167 9.15 -17.86 -0.33
CA ALA A 167 9.47 -17.60 -1.73
C ALA A 167 8.47 -16.64 -2.37
N VAL A 168 7.17 -16.90 -2.23
CA VAL A 168 6.11 -16.03 -2.79
C VAL A 168 6.22 -14.63 -2.21
N ALA A 169 6.31 -14.50 -0.87
CA ALA A 169 6.41 -13.19 -0.24
C ALA A 169 7.70 -12.46 -0.64
N GLY A 170 8.84 -13.16 -0.75
CA GLY A 170 10.11 -12.59 -1.17
C GLY A 170 10.06 -12.04 -2.60
N HIS A 171 9.50 -12.80 -3.55
CA HIS A 171 9.35 -12.32 -4.94
C HIS A 171 8.34 -11.17 -5.04
N VAL A 172 7.23 -11.22 -4.28
CA VAL A 172 6.28 -10.10 -4.22
C VAL A 172 6.95 -8.83 -3.69
N ALA A 173 7.77 -8.94 -2.63
CA ALA A 173 8.50 -7.81 -2.08
C ALA A 173 9.57 -7.26 -3.05
N ALA A 174 10.30 -8.13 -3.76
CA ALA A 174 11.28 -7.73 -4.77
C ALA A 174 10.63 -6.98 -5.93
N PHE A 175 9.51 -7.51 -6.45
CA PHE A 175 8.76 -6.81 -7.51
C PHE A 175 8.16 -5.49 -7.01
N ALA A 176 7.68 -5.41 -5.75
CA ALA A 176 7.21 -4.16 -5.16
C ALA A 176 8.34 -3.11 -5.07
N ALA A 177 9.50 -3.50 -4.57
CA ALA A 177 10.67 -2.64 -4.43
C ALA A 177 11.16 -2.05 -5.76
N ALA A 178 11.14 -2.84 -6.83
CA ALA A 178 11.54 -2.39 -8.17
C ALA A 178 10.65 -1.28 -8.75
N GLN A 179 9.41 -1.14 -8.25
CA GLN A 179 8.49 -0.08 -8.68
C GLN A 179 8.77 1.27 -8.01
N SER A 180 9.65 1.30 -7.02
CA SER A 180 10.03 2.54 -6.32
C SER A 180 10.84 3.46 -7.24
N PRO A 181 10.58 4.77 -7.25
CA PRO A 181 11.46 5.74 -7.90
C PRO A 181 12.88 5.80 -7.29
N LEU A 182 13.08 5.19 -6.12
CA LEU A 182 14.36 5.08 -5.43
C LEU A 182 15.08 3.74 -5.70
N ALA A 183 14.50 2.87 -6.55
CA ALA A 183 15.09 1.59 -6.89
C ALA A 183 16.41 1.77 -7.67
N ASP A 184 17.46 1.12 -7.23
CA ASP A 184 18.71 1.00 -7.97
C ASP A 184 18.65 -0.12 -9.03
N ALA A 185 19.70 -0.27 -9.82
CA ALA A 185 19.77 -1.27 -10.87
C ALA A 185 19.63 -2.71 -10.35
N ASN A 186 20.13 -3.00 -9.16
CA ASN A 186 20.01 -4.34 -8.54
C ASN A 186 18.56 -4.61 -8.14
N ALA A 187 17.87 -3.64 -7.53
CA ALA A 187 16.46 -3.76 -7.18
C ALA A 187 15.59 -3.93 -8.43
N VAL A 188 15.89 -3.22 -9.51
CA VAL A 188 15.19 -3.34 -10.80
C VAL A 188 15.38 -4.74 -11.38
N GLN A 189 16.61 -5.27 -11.40
CA GLN A 189 16.89 -6.61 -11.89
C GLN A 189 16.20 -7.68 -11.02
N ALA A 190 16.34 -7.60 -9.69
CA ALA A 190 15.66 -8.51 -8.77
C ALA A 190 14.13 -8.49 -8.97
N GLY A 191 13.55 -7.31 -9.25
CA GLY A 191 12.14 -7.17 -9.55
C GLY A 191 11.73 -7.78 -10.89
N ALA A 192 12.61 -7.72 -11.91
CA ALA A 192 12.37 -8.38 -13.19
C ALA A 192 12.36 -9.92 -13.06
N ASP A 193 13.35 -10.46 -12.34
CA ASP A 193 13.45 -11.90 -12.05
C ASP A 193 12.24 -12.36 -11.21
N ALA A 194 11.83 -11.56 -10.22
CA ALA A 194 10.66 -11.82 -9.39
C ALA A 194 9.36 -11.80 -10.20
N ALA A 195 9.17 -10.85 -11.11
CA ALA A 195 7.99 -10.77 -11.96
C ALA A 195 7.88 -12.01 -12.88
N GLN A 196 9.00 -12.46 -13.45
CA GLN A 196 9.06 -13.67 -14.24
C GLN A 196 8.70 -14.90 -13.41
N TRP A 197 9.31 -15.06 -12.23
CA TRP A 197 9.04 -16.18 -11.33
C TRP A 197 7.57 -16.22 -10.91
N LEU A 198 7.01 -15.07 -10.47
CA LEU A 198 5.61 -14.97 -10.06
C LEU A 198 4.65 -15.32 -11.20
N GLY A 199 4.98 -14.93 -12.44
CA GLY A 199 4.18 -15.26 -13.61
C GLY A 199 4.14 -16.78 -13.87
N LEU A 200 5.30 -17.45 -13.83
CA LEU A 200 5.42 -18.90 -13.99
C LEU A 200 4.73 -19.66 -12.84
N TRP A 201 5.01 -19.26 -11.60
CA TRP A 201 4.37 -19.85 -10.43
C TRP A 201 2.85 -19.72 -10.48
N LEU A 202 2.31 -18.55 -10.82
CA LEU A 202 0.87 -18.35 -10.88
C LEU A 202 0.21 -19.20 -11.97
N ALA A 203 0.87 -19.39 -13.12
CA ALA A 203 0.35 -20.22 -14.21
C ALA A 203 0.10 -21.65 -13.76
N ASP A 204 0.97 -22.19 -12.90
CA ASP A 204 0.87 -23.56 -12.37
C ASP A 204 0.03 -23.64 -11.08
N ALA A 205 -0.10 -22.52 -10.36
CA ALA A 205 -0.68 -22.47 -9.03
C ALA A 205 -2.20 -22.26 -9.00
N VAL A 206 -2.83 -21.78 -10.08
CA VAL A 206 -4.28 -21.52 -10.10
C VAL A 206 -5.05 -22.83 -9.95
N PRO A 207 -5.89 -22.97 -8.90
CA PRO A 207 -6.63 -24.21 -8.66
C PRO A 207 -7.73 -24.40 -9.71
N ALA A 208 -8.22 -25.65 -9.85
CA ALA A 208 -9.30 -25.97 -10.79
C ALA A 208 -10.66 -25.33 -10.40
N ALA A 209 -10.85 -25.00 -9.12
CA ALA A 209 -12.08 -24.38 -8.60
C ALA A 209 -11.74 -23.33 -7.53
N GLY A 210 -12.61 -22.34 -7.36
CA GLY A 210 -12.46 -21.29 -6.35
C GLY A 210 -12.57 -19.88 -6.92
N PRO A 211 -12.15 -18.86 -6.14
CA PRO A 211 -12.35 -17.46 -6.54
C PRO A 211 -11.55 -17.06 -7.79
N LEU A 212 -10.33 -17.54 -7.97
CA LEU A 212 -9.50 -17.18 -9.13
C LEU A 212 -10.00 -17.79 -10.44
N PRO A 213 -10.33 -19.10 -10.54
CA PRO A 213 -10.97 -19.64 -11.74
C PRO A 213 -12.26 -18.93 -12.11
N SER A 214 -13.10 -18.58 -11.14
CA SER A 214 -14.32 -17.80 -11.36
C SER A 214 -14.01 -16.41 -11.93
N LEU A 215 -12.99 -15.72 -11.42
CA LEU A 215 -12.51 -14.46 -11.96
C LEU A 215 -12.03 -14.60 -13.41
N HIS A 216 -11.23 -15.63 -13.72
CA HIS A 216 -10.75 -15.90 -15.08
C HIS A 216 -11.90 -16.15 -16.05
N GLN A 217 -12.89 -16.94 -15.64
CA GLN A 217 -14.09 -17.21 -16.45
C GLN A 217 -14.89 -15.93 -16.71
N ALA A 218 -15.14 -15.11 -15.68
CA ALA A 218 -15.84 -13.87 -15.83
C ALA A 218 -15.10 -12.85 -16.70
N ALA A 219 -13.78 -12.79 -16.57
CA ALA A 219 -12.93 -11.94 -17.40
C ALA A 219 -12.92 -12.37 -18.86
N HIS A 220 -12.84 -13.67 -19.13
CA HIS A 220 -12.93 -14.22 -20.48
C HIS A 220 -14.29 -13.88 -21.12
N ALA A 221 -15.39 -14.07 -20.38
CA ALA A 221 -16.73 -13.69 -20.85
C ALA A 221 -16.88 -12.19 -21.13
N ALA A 222 -16.12 -11.34 -20.43
CA ALA A 222 -16.06 -9.90 -20.64
C ALA A 222 -15.03 -9.46 -21.70
N GLY A 223 -14.36 -10.39 -22.39
CA GLY A 223 -13.33 -10.10 -23.38
C GLY A 223 -12.04 -9.49 -22.81
N ILE A 224 -11.78 -9.72 -21.52
CA ILE A 224 -10.56 -9.23 -20.85
C ILE A 224 -9.42 -10.23 -21.06
N ASP A 225 -8.25 -9.71 -21.43
CA ASP A 225 -7.03 -10.50 -21.64
C ASP A 225 -6.62 -11.28 -20.37
N ALA A 226 -6.35 -12.58 -20.52
CA ALA A 226 -5.94 -13.45 -19.43
C ALA A 226 -4.64 -13.01 -18.76
N HIS A 227 -3.69 -12.43 -19.52
CA HIS A 227 -2.46 -11.87 -18.96
C HIS A 227 -2.75 -10.66 -18.07
N ALA A 228 -3.78 -9.86 -18.39
CA ALA A 228 -4.21 -8.77 -17.51
C ALA A 228 -4.78 -9.30 -16.20
N VAL A 229 -5.54 -10.39 -16.22
CA VAL A 229 -6.06 -11.07 -15.02
C VAL A 229 -4.91 -11.56 -14.14
N SER A 230 -3.97 -12.31 -14.73
CA SER A 230 -2.79 -12.83 -14.02
C SER A 230 -1.92 -11.72 -13.42
N ALA A 231 -1.65 -10.66 -14.19
CA ALA A 231 -0.90 -9.51 -13.72
C ALA A 231 -1.59 -8.83 -12.52
N ASN A 232 -2.92 -8.71 -12.53
CA ASN A 232 -3.65 -8.11 -11.42
C ASN A 232 -3.83 -9.05 -10.23
N THR A 233 -3.83 -10.36 -10.41
CA THR A 233 -3.73 -11.33 -9.30
C THR A 233 -2.39 -11.15 -8.56
N ILE A 234 -1.26 -11.07 -9.27
CA ILE A 234 0.03 -10.72 -8.68
C ILE A 234 -0.04 -9.31 -8.07
N GLY A 235 -0.68 -8.36 -8.77
CA GLY A 235 -0.89 -7.00 -8.30
C GLY A 235 -1.61 -6.91 -6.95
N LEU A 236 -2.59 -7.79 -6.67
CA LEU A 236 -3.25 -7.89 -5.36
C LEU A 236 -2.27 -8.27 -4.26
N LEU A 237 -1.39 -9.25 -4.51
CA LEU A 237 -0.36 -9.66 -3.54
C LEU A 237 0.64 -8.53 -3.27
N VAL A 238 1.06 -7.80 -4.32
CA VAL A 238 1.93 -6.61 -4.18
C VAL A 238 1.26 -5.52 -3.35
N GLN A 239 -0.04 -5.27 -3.54
CA GLN A 239 -0.80 -4.29 -2.76
C GLN A 239 -0.93 -4.70 -1.29
N ALA A 240 -1.03 -6.00 -1.00
CA ALA A 240 -1.06 -6.53 0.36
C ALA A 240 0.32 -6.51 1.03
N CYS A 241 1.41 -6.34 0.29
CA CYS A 241 2.77 -6.34 0.83
C CYS A 241 3.06 -5.06 1.62
N GLU A 242 3.44 -3.99 0.91
CA GLU A 242 4.00 -2.80 1.56
C GLU A 242 2.98 -1.99 2.37
N ALA A 243 1.84 -1.64 1.79
CA ALA A 243 0.86 -0.78 2.47
C ALA A 243 0.27 -1.45 3.72
N THR A 244 0.05 -2.77 3.68
CA THR A 244 -0.45 -3.51 4.84
C THR A 244 0.63 -3.71 5.89
N ALA A 245 1.88 -4.00 5.49
CA ALA A 245 3.02 -4.04 6.40
C ALA A 245 3.21 -2.69 7.13
N ALA A 246 3.09 -1.58 6.40
CA ALA A 246 3.19 -0.24 6.99
C ALA A 246 2.03 0.03 7.96
N LEU A 247 0.79 -0.35 7.63
CA LEU A 247 -0.34 -0.19 8.52
C LEU A 247 -0.18 -1.03 9.80
N ALA A 248 0.23 -2.28 9.68
CA ALA A 248 0.50 -3.15 10.84
C ALA A 248 1.66 -2.61 11.69
N GLY A 249 2.74 -2.14 11.06
CA GLY A 249 3.87 -1.54 11.75
C GLY A 249 3.51 -0.25 12.49
N ASN A 250 2.75 0.66 11.85
CA ASN A 250 2.25 1.88 12.50
C ASN A 250 1.27 1.55 13.64
N THR A 251 0.50 0.46 13.52
CA THR A 251 -0.38 -0.03 14.61
C THR A 251 0.45 -0.53 15.80
N LEU A 252 1.56 -1.23 15.57
CA LEU A 252 2.50 -1.62 16.64
C LEU A 252 3.13 -0.39 17.31
N LEU A 253 3.51 0.63 16.53
CA LEU A 253 4.01 1.89 17.09
C LEU A 253 2.96 2.61 17.93
N HIS A 254 1.71 2.64 17.48
CA HIS A 254 0.59 3.21 18.23
C HIS A 254 0.39 2.49 19.58
N LEU A 255 0.42 1.15 19.56
CA LEU A 255 0.35 0.33 20.78
C LEU A 255 1.51 0.59 21.74
N GLY A 256 2.71 0.85 21.23
CA GLY A 256 3.92 1.05 22.05
C GLY A 256 4.10 2.47 22.60
N ARG A 257 3.37 3.47 22.08
CA ARG A 257 3.58 4.89 22.41
C ARG A 257 2.62 5.47 23.43
N GLY A 258 1.49 4.83 23.67
CA GLY A 258 0.49 5.44 24.55
C GLY A 258 -0.53 4.49 25.14
N PRO A 259 -1.41 5.00 25.99
CA PRO A 259 -2.49 4.21 26.53
C PRO A 259 -3.44 3.79 25.40
N VAL A 260 -3.64 2.49 25.31
CA VAL A 260 -4.62 1.89 24.40
C VAL A 260 -5.83 1.48 25.23
N PRO A 261 -7.06 1.68 24.75
CA PRO A 261 -8.25 1.20 25.46
C PRO A 261 -8.12 -0.28 25.81
N THR A 262 -8.39 -0.62 27.07
CA THR A 262 -8.32 -2.01 27.51
C THR A 262 -9.27 -2.86 26.70
N GLY A 263 -8.75 -3.92 26.08
CA GLY A 263 -9.55 -4.83 25.25
C GLY A 263 -9.76 -4.41 23.79
N ALA A 264 -9.17 -3.30 23.34
CA ALA A 264 -9.25 -2.92 21.93
C ALA A 264 -8.67 -4.00 21.01
N ALA A 265 -9.44 -4.41 20.00
CA ALA A 265 -8.99 -5.40 19.04
C ALA A 265 -7.93 -4.79 18.11
N PRO A 266 -6.86 -5.54 17.74
CA PRO A 266 -5.85 -5.04 16.80
C PRO A 266 -6.43 -4.57 15.46
N GLU A 267 -7.53 -5.15 14.99
CA GLU A 267 -8.24 -4.77 13.79
C GLU A 267 -8.90 -3.37 13.91
N GLU A 268 -9.48 -3.07 15.06
CA GLU A 268 -10.05 -1.76 15.37
C GLU A 268 -8.95 -0.69 15.47
N LEU A 269 -7.82 -1.04 16.08
CA LEU A 269 -6.65 -0.15 16.16
C LEU A 269 -6.06 0.11 14.76
N ALA A 270 -5.97 -0.90 13.91
CA ALA A 270 -5.52 -0.72 12.53
C ALA A 270 -6.45 0.24 11.75
N ALA A 271 -7.77 0.16 11.97
CA ALA A 271 -8.72 1.09 11.38
C ALA A 271 -8.53 2.53 11.90
N GLN A 272 -8.26 2.72 13.19
CA GLN A 272 -7.95 4.03 13.76
C GLN A 272 -6.63 4.60 13.22
N VAL A 273 -5.59 3.77 13.14
CA VAL A 273 -4.28 4.15 12.60
C VAL A 273 -4.34 4.49 11.11
N ALA A 274 -5.20 3.84 10.34
CA ALA A 274 -5.44 4.20 8.95
C ALA A 274 -5.94 5.64 8.75
N VAL A 275 -6.50 6.26 9.80
CA VAL A 275 -6.91 7.67 9.82
C VAL A 275 -5.84 8.54 10.45
N SER A 276 -5.31 8.15 11.63
CA SER A 276 -4.46 9.01 12.47
C SER A 276 -2.97 9.00 12.09
N ASP A 277 -2.46 7.86 11.59
CA ASP A 277 -1.08 7.71 11.09
C ASP A 277 -1.08 6.80 9.84
N PRO A 278 -1.74 7.28 8.74
CA PRO A 278 -1.98 6.47 7.55
C PRO A 278 -0.69 5.96 6.91
N PRO A 279 -0.67 4.69 6.45
CA PRO A 279 0.52 4.13 5.82
C PRO A 279 0.87 4.81 4.49
N VAL A 280 -0.12 5.05 3.63
CA VAL A 280 0.08 5.76 2.36
C VAL A 280 -0.20 7.23 2.58
N GLN A 281 0.86 8.04 2.54
CA GLN A 281 0.83 9.46 2.86
C GLN A 281 0.44 10.34 1.67
N ASN A 282 0.82 9.91 0.47
CA ASN A 282 0.54 10.65 -0.75
C ASN A 282 0.44 9.74 -1.98
N THR A 283 -0.11 10.29 -3.04
CA THR A 283 -0.09 9.70 -4.38
C THR A 283 0.13 10.81 -5.42
N ARG A 284 0.31 10.44 -6.68
CA ARG A 284 0.49 11.41 -7.77
C ARG A 284 -0.60 11.26 -8.81
N ARG A 285 -0.91 12.38 -9.47
CA ARG A 285 -1.71 12.42 -10.69
C ARG A 285 -0.98 13.25 -11.74
N PHE A 286 -1.25 12.94 -12.99
CA PHE A 286 -0.65 13.60 -14.15
C PHE A 286 -1.77 14.07 -15.07
N LEU A 287 -1.75 15.32 -15.46
CA LEU A 287 -2.77 15.89 -16.33
C LEU A 287 -2.61 15.42 -17.78
N ALA A 288 -3.68 14.86 -18.32
CA ALA A 288 -3.74 14.44 -19.73
C ALA A 288 -4.09 15.59 -20.67
N ALA A 289 -4.78 16.61 -20.18
CA ALA A 289 -5.18 17.80 -20.90
C ALA A 289 -5.13 19.03 -19.98
N ASP A 290 -5.13 20.25 -20.56
CA ASP A 290 -5.29 21.48 -19.79
C ASP A 290 -6.61 21.43 -19.02
N ALA A 291 -6.58 21.78 -17.74
CA ALA A 291 -7.77 21.75 -16.88
C ALA A 291 -7.73 22.86 -15.84
N ARG A 292 -8.91 23.23 -15.33
CA ARG A 292 -9.03 24.08 -14.15
C ARG A 292 -9.26 23.20 -12.93
N LEU A 293 -8.28 23.17 -12.02
CA LEU A 293 -8.35 22.42 -10.77
C LEU A 293 -8.29 23.37 -9.57
N CYS A 294 -9.21 23.22 -8.63
CA CYS A 294 -9.22 24.01 -7.39
C CYS A 294 -9.08 25.51 -7.67
N GLY A 295 -9.68 26.00 -8.75
CA GLY A 295 -9.62 27.42 -9.15
C GLY A 295 -8.35 27.85 -9.90
N HIS A 296 -7.40 26.96 -10.17
CA HIS A 296 -6.14 27.23 -10.88
C HIS A 296 -6.10 26.57 -12.25
N ASP A 297 -5.45 27.22 -13.20
CA ASP A 297 -5.20 26.67 -14.54
C ASP A 297 -3.95 25.78 -14.47
N VAL A 298 -4.16 24.47 -14.66
CA VAL A 298 -3.13 23.43 -14.62
C VAL A 298 -2.96 22.87 -16.02
N LYS A 299 -1.72 22.70 -16.47
CA LYS A 299 -1.41 22.35 -17.86
C LYS A 299 -1.30 20.84 -18.08
N ALA A 300 -1.57 20.40 -19.31
CA ALA A 300 -1.26 19.06 -19.75
C ALA A 300 0.22 18.72 -19.48
N GLY A 301 0.47 17.53 -18.91
CA GLY A 301 1.80 17.10 -18.47
C GLY A 301 2.20 17.54 -17.07
N ASP A 302 1.49 18.49 -16.43
CA ASP A 302 1.74 18.84 -15.03
C ASP A 302 1.46 17.64 -14.12
N ALA A 303 2.28 17.54 -13.06
CA ALA A 303 2.08 16.55 -11.99
C ALA A 303 1.45 17.23 -10.76
N VAL A 304 0.52 16.51 -10.12
CA VAL A 304 -0.09 16.90 -8.85
C VAL A 304 0.29 15.87 -7.79
N LEU A 305 0.98 16.28 -6.75
CA LEU A 305 1.20 15.51 -5.53
C LEU A 305 -0.04 15.64 -4.64
N VAL A 306 -0.71 14.53 -4.38
CA VAL A 306 -1.96 14.47 -3.62
C VAL A 306 -1.64 13.99 -2.21
N LEU A 307 -1.67 14.88 -1.23
CA LEU A 307 -1.30 14.60 0.17
C LEU A 307 -2.49 14.00 0.93
N LEU A 308 -2.64 12.69 0.85
CA LEU A 308 -3.72 11.95 1.52
C LEU A 308 -3.70 12.12 3.03
N ALA A 309 -2.50 12.11 3.63
CA ALA A 309 -2.32 12.30 5.06
C ALA A 309 -2.67 13.73 5.51
N ALA A 310 -2.41 14.74 4.70
CA ALA A 310 -2.82 16.11 4.99
C ALA A 310 -4.35 16.25 4.96
N ALA A 311 -5.01 15.68 3.96
CA ALA A 311 -6.46 15.62 3.88
C ALA A 311 -7.08 14.90 5.09
N SER A 312 -6.44 13.85 5.61
CA SER A 312 -6.88 13.14 6.83
C SER A 312 -6.89 14.02 8.07
N CYS A 313 -6.10 15.10 8.11
CA CYS A 313 -6.09 16.04 9.23
C CYS A 313 -7.36 16.90 9.33
N THR A 314 -8.13 17.00 8.24
CA THR A 314 -9.36 17.80 8.15
C THR A 314 -10.62 16.96 8.02
N GLY A 315 -10.51 15.63 8.01
CA GLY A 315 -11.65 14.72 7.94
C GLY A 315 -11.34 13.46 7.14
N VAL A 316 -12.36 12.62 6.96
CA VAL A 316 -12.30 11.40 6.14
C VAL A 316 -13.03 11.61 4.82
N ALA A 317 -12.66 10.85 3.78
CA ALA A 317 -13.34 10.89 2.49
C ALA A 317 -14.80 10.43 2.65
N ASP A 318 -15.73 11.18 2.08
CA ASP A 318 -17.18 10.89 2.12
C ASP A 318 -17.70 10.59 3.54
N GLY A 319 -17.03 11.14 4.59
CA GLY A 319 -17.38 10.97 5.99
C GLY A 319 -17.19 9.56 6.55
N LYS A 320 -16.62 8.61 5.80
CA LYS A 320 -16.50 7.19 6.22
C LYS A 320 -15.16 6.52 5.88
N ARG A 321 -14.53 6.87 4.75
CA ARG A 321 -13.34 6.18 4.25
C ARG A 321 -12.07 6.96 4.58
N PRO A 322 -11.03 6.32 5.18
CA PRO A 322 -9.72 6.96 5.33
C PRO A 322 -9.07 7.29 3.97
N TRP A 323 -8.51 8.49 3.84
CA TRP A 323 -7.89 8.97 2.59
C TRP A 323 -6.75 8.07 2.08
N THR A 324 -6.06 7.37 2.96
CA THR A 324 -4.99 6.42 2.61
C THR A 324 -5.45 5.35 1.62
N PHE A 325 -6.76 5.06 1.57
CA PHE A 325 -7.37 4.13 0.61
C PHE A 325 -7.84 4.80 -0.69
N GLY A 326 -7.47 6.06 -0.89
CA GLY A 326 -7.81 6.83 -2.07
C GLY A 326 -9.30 7.19 -2.16
N HIS A 327 -9.67 7.81 -3.27
CA HIS A 327 -11.02 8.29 -3.56
C HIS A 327 -11.35 8.13 -5.06
N GLY A 328 -12.64 8.18 -5.41
CA GLY A 328 -13.12 8.11 -6.79
C GLY A 328 -12.81 6.77 -7.47
N ARG A 329 -12.54 6.82 -8.79
CA ARG A 329 -12.36 5.62 -9.61
C ARG A 329 -11.20 4.72 -9.18
N HIS A 330 -10.16 5.27 -8.56
CA HIS A 330 -9.01 4.55 -8.02
C HIS A 330 -9.07 4.30 -6.50
N ALA A 331 -10.24 4.46 -5.88
CA ALA A 331 -10.43 4.04 -4.49
C ALA A 331 -10.09 2.56 -4.32
N CYS A 332 -9.46 2.22 -3.19
CA CYS A 332 -9.03 0.85 -2.90
C CYS A 332 -10.25 -0.09 -2.84
N PRO A 333 -10.29 -1.17 -3.62
CA PRO A 333 -11.40 -2.12 -3.56
C PRO A 333 -11.32 -3.06 -2.35
N GLY A 334 -10.15 -3.13 -1.68
CA GLY A 334 -9.88 -4.03 -0.56
C GLY A 334 -9.56 -3.33 0.75
N ASP A 335 -10.06 -2.12 1.00
CA ASP A 335 -9.77 -1.32 2.20
C ASP A 335 -10.12 -2.05 3.52
N ARG A 336 -11.29 -2.71 3.58
CA ARG A 336 -11.69 -3.52 4.74
C ARG A 336 -10.78 -4.71 4.95
N LEU A 337 -10.43 -5.40 3.86
CA LEU A 337 -9.53 -6.55 3.89
C LEU A 337 -8.11 -6.15 4.31
N ALA A 338 -7.60 -5.02 3.80
CA ALA A 338 -6.28 -4.51 4.18
C ALA A 338 -6.19 -4.19 5.68
N GLN A 339 -7.24 -3.58 6.25
CA GLN A 339 -7.33 -3.32 7.70
C GLN A 339 -7.39 -4.63 8.50
N ALA A 340 -8.18 -5.61 8.04
CA ALA A 340 -8.26 -6.92 8.67
C ALA A 340 -6.92 -7.67 8.63
N LEU A 341 -6.23 -7.68 7.48
CA LEU A 341 -4.90 -8.30 7.33
C LEU A 341 -3.86 -7.62 8.22
N ALA A 342 -3.87 -6.29 8.32
CA ALA A 342 -2.96 -5.55 9.20
C ALA A 342 -3.23 -5.88 10.68
N GLY A 343 -4.48 -5.83 11.13
CA GLY A 343 -4.87 -6.19 12.49
C GLY A 343 -4.56 -7.64 12.84
N ALA A 344 -4.86 -8.57 11.93
CA ALA A 344 -4.53 -9.99 12.08
C ALA A 344 -3.01 -10.23 12.20
N THR A 345 -2.20 -9.47 11.43
CA THR A 345 -0.74 -9.52 11.53
C THR A 345 -0.26 -9.03 12.90
N VAL A 346 -0.80 -7.90 13.37
CA VAL A 346 -0.49 -7.38 14.72
C VAL A 346 -0.89 -8.39 15.80
N ARG A 347 -2.09 -8.95 15.74
CA ARG A 347 -2.57 -10.00 16.65
C ARG A 347 -1.63 -11.20 16.68
N ALA A 348 -1.20 -11.68 15.51
CA ALA A 348 -0.28 -12.81 15.40
C ALA A 348 1.09 -12.52 16.01
N LEU A 349 1.60 -11.30 15.84
CA LEU A 349 2.87 -10.86 16.45
C LEU A 349 2.78 -10.73 17.96
N LEU A 350 1.70 -10.12 18.48
CA LEU A 350 1.46 -10.00 19.93
C LEU A 350 1.32 -11.37 20.59
N ALA A 351 0.59 -12.30 19.99
CA ALA A 351 0.43 -13.67 20.50
C ALA A 351 1.77 -14.44 20.56
N ARG A 352 2.80 -13.98 19.83
CA ARG A 352 4.15 -14.55 19.81
C ARG A 352 5.16 -13.77 20.64
N GLY A 353 4.68 -12.85 21.47
CA GLY A 353 5.52 -12.11 22.40
C GLY A 353 6.23 -10.90 21.79
N ALA A 354 5.77 -10.34 20.67
CA ALA A 354 6.25 -9.04 20.23
C ALA A 354 5.91 -7.98 21.30
N ASP A 355 6.91 -7.18 21.68
CA ASP A 355 6.76 -6.09 22.65
C ASP A 355 6.65 -4.74 21.94
N PRO A 356 5.43 -4.17 21.79
CA PRO A 356 5.25 -2.90 21.11
C PRO A 356 6.01 -1.74 21.75
N ALA A 357 6.19 -1.75 23.09
CA ALA A 357 6.90 -0.70 23.78
C ALA A 357 8.41 -0.77 23.49
N ALA A 358 8.99 -1.96 23.39
CA ALA A 358 10.37 -2.13 22.97
C ALA A 358 10.54 -1.70 21.49
N LEU A 359 9.65 -2.13 20.62
CA LEU A 359 9.67 -1.78 19.19
C LEU A 359 9.54 -0.26 18.96
N ALA A 360 8.70 0.43 19.74
CA ALA A 360 8.52 1.87 19.62
C ALA A 360 9.74 2.69 20.11
N ARG A 361 10.63 2.09 20.92
CA ARG A 361 11.88 2.74 21.37
C ARG A 361 13.01 2.65 20.35
N ALA A 362 12.98 1.65 19.45
CA ALA A 362 14.06 1.36 18.51
C ALA A 362 13.51 1.09 17.12
N PHE A 363 13.21 2.14 16.38
CA PHE A 363 12.76 2.04 15.00
C PHE A 363 13.21 3.26 14.18
N ARG A 364 13.14 3.11 12.86
CA ARG A 364 13.26 4.21 11.89
C ARG A 364 12.25 4.00 10.77
N TYR A 365 11.84 5.07 10.09
CA TYR A 365 11.11 4.91 8.84
C TYR A 365 12.06 4.57 7.70
N ARG A 366 11.69 3.58 6.87
CA ARG A 366 12.41 3.28 5.63
C ARG A 366 12.31 4.47 4.68
N PRO A 367 13.35 4.77 3.89
CA PRO A 367 13.26 5.77 2.83
C PRO A 367 12.10 5.47 1.88
N SER A 368 11.19 6.43 1.73
CA SER A 368 10.04 6.32 0.85
C SER A 368 9.53 7.72 0.49
N LEU A 369 9.04 7.89 -0.74
CA LEU A 369 8.48 9.15 -1.20
C LEU A 369 6.96 9.25 -0.97
N ASN A 370 6.31 8.16 -0.57
CA ASN A 370 4.84 8.12 -0.50
C ASN A 370 4.26 7.34 0.68
N ALA A 371 5.04 6.54 1.39
CA ALA A 371 4.51 5.71 2.46
C ALA A 371 5.42 5.66 3.69
N ARG A 372 4.81 5.51 4.87
CA ARG A 372 5.48 5.41 6.18
C ARG A 372 5.66 3.95 6.55
N PHE A 373 6.87 3.43 6.38
CA PHE A 373 7.24 2.06 6.71
C PHE A 373 8.12 2.04 7.95
N PRO A 374 7.62 1.73 9.15
CA PRO A 374 8.50 1.52 10.28
C PRO A 374 9.37 0.28 10.06
N HIS A 375 10.64 0.43 10.36
CA HIS A 375 11.62 -0.64 10.41
C HIS A 375 12.17 -0.70 11.83
N PHE A 376 11.85 -1.77 12.51
CA PHE A 376 12.27 -2.02 13.89
C PHE A 376 13.74 -2.47 13.94
N CYS A 377 14.48 -2.03 14.99
CA CYS A 377 15.92 -2.24 15.14
C CYS A 377 16.23 -3.07 16.39
#